data_7beb09447cdfa2b176298c249b14d3ca
#
_entry.id   7beb09447cdfa2b176298c249b14d3ca
#
_cell.length_a   1.000
_cell.length_b   1.000
_cell.length_c   1.000
_cell.angle_alpha   90.00
_cell.angle_beta   90.00
_cell.angle_gamma   90.00
#
_symmetry.space_group_name_H-M   'P 1'
#
loop_
_entity.id
_entity.type
_entity.pdbx_description
1 polymer ?
#
loop_
_entity_poly.entity_id
_entity_poly.type
_entity_poly.pdbx_seq_one_letter_code
_entity_poly.pdbx_strand_id
1 'polypeptide(L)'
;MLDEPLFNVSWILGRFCNYSCSYCWPYANSNVPDHQDFEVYTTAIDEIKRQARANGFTEFHFSFSGGEPTAYKKFGDLVEYYANDYEAKYQSIHLTTNLSPGEKWWGRFIDNTSHLTRRSITASYHAEFANEKDFGDRCVQLIEGGVFVTINQVMVPEHFEEYYERCSRFADKGINVTLKPQSDPTASRIVDGYTDQQIDQLQTGFPQNWKGEQIMQMYLEDAKGNDYGLDQAERMNAFGFNKFKNWTCNAGYQSCIIRGVEVKRAYSCADEPLGTLTDGFTLFKAPSKCITSSCVSSADSKIPKVLHEG
;
A
#
# COMPACT_ATOMS: atom_id res chain seq x y z
N MET A 1 -19.54 12.67 -8.73
CA MET A 1 -19.51 13.32 -7.41
C MET A 1 -18.75 12.38 -6.49
N LEU A 2 -17.62 12.83 -5.98
CA LEU A 2 -16.67 12.01 -5.22
C LEU A 2 -17.02 12.04 -3.73
N ASP A 3 -18.24 11.67 -3.40
CA ASP A 3 -18.78 11.68 -2.03
C ASP A 3 -18.54 10.33 -1.32
N GLU A 4 -17.38 9.71 -1.57
CA GLU A 4 -17.01 8.55 -0.76
C GLU A 4 -16.57 9.03 0.63
N PRO A 5 -17.22 8.56 1.70
CA PRO A 5 -16.91 8.96 3.08
C PRO A 5 -15.59 8.37 3.60
N LEU A 6 -14.81 7.74 2.73
CA LEU A 6 -13.58 7.02 3.05
C LEU A 6 -12.35 7.95 3.03
N PHE A 7 -11.65 8.03 4.15
CA PHE A 7 -10.35 8.67 4.27
C PHE A 7 -9.22 7.62 4.19
N ASN A 8 -8.23 7.87 3.33
CA ASN A 8 -7.13 6.94 3.07
C ASN A 8 -5.82 7.41 3.67
N VAL A 9 -5.15 6.54 4.41
CA VAL A 9 -3.81 6.77 4.97
C VAL A 9 -2.84 5.75 4.40
N SER A 10 -1.78 6.22 3.74
CA SER A 10 -0.65 5.40 3.38
C SER A 10 0.49 5.67 4.37
N TRP A 11 0.90 4.67 5.16
CA TRP A 11 1.85 4.87 6.24
C TRP A 11 3.10 4.02 6.06
N ILE A 12 4.20 4.69 5.73
CA ILE A 12 5.54 4.12 5.72
C ILE A 12 6.12 4.34 7.11
N LEU A 13 6.01 3.32 7.99
CA LEU A 13 6.38 3.41 9.42
C LEU A 13 7.84 3.77 9.64
N GLY A 14 8.73 3.28 8.77
CA GLY A 14 10.16 3.51 8.83
C GLY A 14 10.85 2.74 7.73
N ARG A 15 12.17 2.76 7.75
CA ARG A 15 13.02 2.02 6.80
C ARG A 15 13.58 0.72 7.40
N PHE A 16 13.46 0.54 8.70
CA PHE A 16 13.97 -0.65 9.37
C PHE A 16 13.32 -1.92 8.82
N CYS A 17 14.15 -2.88 8.43
CA CYS A 17 13.74 -4.19 7.96
C CYS A 17 14.62 -5.26 8.60
N ASN A 18 14.03 -6.38 8.95
CA ASN A 18 14.75 -7.55 9.46
C ASN A 18 15.37 -8.41 8.34
N TYR A 19 15.13 -8.05 7.05
CA TYR A 19 15.77 -8.64 5.88
C TYR A 19 16.66 -7.61 5.19
N SER A 20 17.66 -8.10 4.44
CA SER A 20 18.60 -7.29 3.64
C SER A 20 18.68 -7.80 2.21
N CYS A 21 17.51 -7.88 1.55
CA CYS A 21 17.39 -8.41 0.18
C CYS A 21 18.29 -7.68 -0.79
N SER A 22 19.01 -8.43 -1.64
CA SER A 22 20.00 -7.90 -2.59
C SER A 22 19.41 -6.90 -3.60
N TYR A 23 18.14 -7.07 -3.94
CA TYR A 23 17.38 -6.23 -4.89
C TYR A 23 16.57 -5.12 -4.23
N CYS A 24 16.64 -4.98 -2.89
CA CYS A 24 15.92 -3.90 -2.21
C CYS A 24 16.55 -2.54 -2.52
N TRP A 25 15.71 -1.53 -2.71
CA TRP A 25 16.20 -0.18 -2.96
C TRP A 25 16.98 0.36 -1.76
N PRO A 26 18.18 0.92 -1.96
CA PRO A 26 19.04 1.38 -0.86
C PRO A 26 18.40 2.44 0.03
N TYR A 27 17.45 3.23 -0.52
CA TYR A 27 16.73 4.25 0.23
C TYR A 27 15.48 3.72 0.96
N ALA A 28 15.04 2.51 0.68
CA ALA A 28 13.84 1.90 1.27
C ALA A 28 14.15 0.98 2.44
N ASN A 29 15.39 0.56 2.63
CA ASN A 29 15.83 -0.37 3.65
C ASN A 29 16.89 0.23 4.57
N SER A 30 16.82 -0.12 5.84
CA SER A 30 17.82 0.20 6.88
C SER A 30 17.87 -0.95 7.88
N ASN A 31 19.07 -1.25 8.37
CA ASN A 31 19.27 -2.18 9.49
C ASN A 31 19.27 -1.47 10.85
N VAL A 32 19.06 -0.15 10.86
CA VAL A 32 18.95 0.65 12.09
C VAL A 32 17.49 0.96 12.33
N PRO A 33 16.94 0.60 13.52
CA PRO A 33 15.57 0.96 13.90
C PRO A 33 15.35 2.47 13.86
N ASP A 34 14.31 2.89 13.16
CA ASP A 34 13.91 4.29 12.97
C ASP A 34 12.42 4.54 13.29
N HIS A 35 11.80 3.60 14.00
CA HIS A 35 10.41 3.73 14.43
C HIS A 35 10.28 4.76 15.57
N GLN A 36 9.13 5.44 15.61
CA GLN A 36 8.77 6.35 16.68
C GLN A 36 8.21 5.60 17.90
N ASP A 37 8.08 6.30 19.02
CA ASP A 37 7.41 5.78 20.20
C ASP A 37 5.93 5.49 19.91
N PHE A 38 5.37 4.52 20.62
CA PHE A 38 4.00 4.06 20.42
C PHE A 38 2.98 5.19 20.56
N GLU A 39 3.18 6.06 21.55
CA GLU A 39 2.32 7.21 21.83
C GLU A 39 2.31 8.24 20.71
N VAL A 40 3.42 8.40 19.97
CA VAL A 40 3.47 9.27 18.78
C VAL A 40 2.56 8.72 17.68
N TYR A 41 2.59 7.40 17.46
CA TYR A 41 1.76 6.76 16.44
C TYR A 41 0.27 6.75 16.81
N THR A 42 -0.09 6.47 18.07
CA THR A 42 -1.48 6.47 18.49
C THR A 42 -2.08 7.88 18.47
N THR A 43 -1.33 8.89 18.94
CA THR A 43 -1.73 10.29 18.85
C THR A 43 -1.95 10.72 17.40
N ALA A 44 -1.09 10.26 16.48
CA ALA A 44 -1.24 10.56 15.07
C ALA A 44 -2.49 9.91 14.46
N ILE A 45 -2.82 8.66 14.82
CA ILE A 45 -4.06 8.00 14.41
C ILE A 45 -5.28 8.81 14.85
N ASP A 46 -5.32 9.21 16.11
CA ASP A 46 -6.43 9.99 16.67
C ASP A 46 -6.57 11.35 15.99
N GLU A 47 -5.46 12.04 15.77
CA GLU A 47 -5.46 13.36 15.14
C GLU A 47 -5.88 13.28 13.66
N ILE A 48 -5.43 12.28 12.91
CA ILE A 48 -5.89 12.02 11.53
C ILE A 48 -7.40 11.80 11.51
N LYS A 49 -7.89 10.88 12.36
CA LYS A 49 -9.32 10.56 12.42
C LYS A 49 -10.15 11.78 12.84
N ARG A 50 -9.67 12.55 13.82
CA ARG A 50 -10.32 13.78 14.28
C ARG A 50 -10.44 14.82 13.14
N GLN A 51 -9.35 15.09 12.43
CA GLN A 51 -9.36 16.06 11.33
C GLN A 51 -10.19 15.57 10.14
N ALA A 52 -10.08 14.28 9.78
CA ALA A 52 -10.86 13.69 8.70
C ALA A 52 -12.37 13.73 9.02
N ARG A 53 -12.78 13.42 10.27
CA ARG A 53 -14.18 13.55 10.70
C ARG A 53 -14.68 14.99 10.62
N ALA A 54 -13.83 15.96 10.96
CA ALA A 54 -14.17 17.38 10.81
C ALA A 54 -14.36 17.81 9.34
N ASN A 55 -13.79 17.05 8.39
CA ASN A 55 -14.00 17.20 6.96
C ASN A 55 -15.18 16.34 6.41
N GLY A 56 -15.89 15.59 7.27
CA GLY A 56 -17.04 14.77 6.88
C GLY A 56 -16.73 13.30 6.57
N PHE A 57 -15.48 12.85 6.71
CA PHE A 57 -15.10 11.46 6.49
C PHE A 57 -15.37 10.62 7.73
N THR A 58 -16.13 9.56 7.60
CA THR A 58 -16.52 8.65 8.70
C THR A 58 -16.02 7.23 8.52
N GLU A 59 -15.34 6.96 7.43
CA GLU A 59 -14.77 5.69 7.04
C GLU A 59 -13.25 5.80 6.88
N PHE A 60 -12.52 4.76 7.23
CA PHE A 60 -11.05 4.82 7.29
C PHE A 60 -10.40 3.60 6.66
N HIS A 61 -9.41 3.86 5.82
CA HIS A 61 -8.49 2.86 5.31
C HIS A 61 -7.05 3.23 5.68
N PHE A 62 -6.36 2.35 6.42
CA PHE A 62 -4.95 2.50 6.74
C PHE A 62 -4.13 1.41 6.05
N SER A 63 -3.14 1.84 5.27
CA SER A 63 -2.19 0.95 4.60
C SER A 63 -0.80 1.14 5.22
N PHE A 64 -0.31 0.13 5.93
CA PHE A 64 1.00 0.13 6.55
C PHE A 64 2.04 -0.55 5.66
N SER A 65 3.18 0.10 5.53
CA SER A 65 4.33 -0.39 4.77
C SER A 65 5.64 0.19 5.33
N GLY A 66 6.73 0.01 4.62
CA GLY A 66 8.04 0.56 5.00
C GLY A 66 9.15 -0.41 4.71
N GLY A 67 10.16 -0.51 5.57
CA GLY A 67 11.09 -1.62 5.58
C GLY A 67 10.31 -2.92 5.87
N GLU A 68 10.11 -3.24 7.14
CA GLU A 68 9.18 -4.29 7.58
C GLU A 68 8.36 -3.79 8.77
N PRO A 69 7.06 -3.51 8.61
CA PRO A 69 6.23 -2.98 9.69
C PRO A 69 6.20 -3.89 10.93
N THR A 70 6.18 -5.22 10.72
CA THR A 70 6.13 -6.19 11.83
C THR A 70 7.44 -6.28 12.62
N ALA A 71 8.53 -5.69 12.13
CA ALA A 71 9.78 -5.55 12.87
C ALA A 71 9.70 -4.46 13.97
N TYR A 72 8.70 -3.58 13.92
CA TYR A 72 8.36 -2.72 15.03
C TYR A 72 7.72 -3.54 16.16
N LYS A 73 8.38 -3.61 17.31
CA LYS A 73 7.98 -4.51 18.41
C LYS A 73 6.54 -4.31 18.90
N LYS A 74 6.02 -3.09 18.79
CA LYS A 74 4.65 -2.74 19.20
C LYS A 74 3.68 -2.66 18.03
N PHE A 75 4.03 -3.20 16.85
CA PHE A 75 3.17 -3.10 15.67
C PHE A 75 1.83 -3.83 15.87
N GLY A 76 1.83 -4.99 16.52
CA GLY A 76 0.58 -5.71 16.84
C GLY A 76 -0.35 -4.88 17.74
N ASP A 77 0.21 -4.19 18.73
CA ASP A 77 -0.55 -3.31 19.62
C ASP A 77 -1.05 -2.06 18.88
N LEU A 78 -0.27 -1.55 17.90
CA LEU A 78 -0.68 -0.42 17.07
C LEU A 78 -1.84 -0.79 16.13
N VAL A 79 -1.83 -2.00 15.55
CA VAL A 79 -2.94 -2.53 14.75
C VAL A 79 -4.20 -2.68 15.60
N GLU A 80 -4.07 -3.24 16.81
CA GLU A 80 -5.17 -3.37 17.77
C GLU A 80 -5.74 -2.00 18.15
N TYR A 81 -4.88 -1.02 18.46
CA TYR A 81 -5.29 0.35 18.73
C TYR A 81 -6.10 0.97 17.58
N TYR A 82 -5.58 0.85 16.36
CA TYR A 82 -6.28 1.33 15.17
C TYR A 82 -7.64 0.66 14.98
N ALA A 83 -7.70 -0.66 15.19
CA ALA A 83 -8.90 -1.46 14.97
C ALA A 83 -10.02 -1.17 15.98
N ASN A 84 -9.69 -0.74 17.20
CA ASN A 84 -10.65 -0.49 18.27
C ASN A 84 -11.47 0.82 18.15
N ASP A 85 -11.62 1.36 16.95
CA ASP A 85 -12.47 2.53 16.67
C ASP A 85 -13.88 2.11 16.28
N TYR A 86 -14.75 1.96 17.25
CA TYR A 86 -16.15 1.54 17.06
C TYR A 86 -17.07 2.65 16.52
N GLU A 87 -16.59 3.88 16.38
CA GLU A 87 -17.35 4.99 15.77
C GLU A 87 -17.26 5.00 14.23
N ALA A 88 -16.29 4.29 13.66
CA ALA A 88 -16.14 4.22 12.21
C ALA A 88 -17.20 3.29 11.60
N LYS A 89 -17.95 3.78 10.61
CA LYS A 89 -18.94 3.00 9.87
C LYS A 89 -18.30 1.91 9.01
N TYR A 90 -17.14 2.23 8.45
CA TYR A 90 -16.31 1.33 7.68
C TYR A 90 -14.87 1.51 8.13
N GLN A 91 -14.18 0.42 8.39
CA GLN A 91 -12.79 0.43 8.76
C GLN A 91 -12.05 -0.71 8.09
N SER A 92 -10.93 -0.40 7.46
CA SER A 92 -10.15 -1.40 6.75
C SER A 92 -8.65 -1.20 6.96
N ILE A 93 -7.91 -2.29 6.89
CA ILE A 93 -6.47 -2.29 7.01
C ILE A 93 -5.82 -3.00 5.82
N HIS A 94 -4.74 -2.43 5.34
CA HIS A 94 -3.80 -3.09 4.43
C HIS A 94 -2.41 -3.14 5.04
N LEU A 95 -1.71 -4.25 4.84
CA LEU A 95 -0.33 -4.40 5.30
C LEU A 95 0.54 -4.95 4.16
N THR A 96 1.65 -4.28 3.89
CA THR A 96 2.73 -4.84 3.07
C THR A 96 3.81 -5.37 4.00
N THR A 97 4.11 -6.67 3.94
CA THR A 97 4.98 -7.35 4.90
C THR A 97 5.70 -8.55 4.29
N ASN A 98 6.85 -8.91 4.82
CA ASN A 98 7.59 -10.13 4.48
C ASN A 98 7.09 -11.38 5.22
N LEU A 99 6.03 -11.27 6.00
CA LEU A 99 5.44 -12.33 6.84
C LEU A 99 6.42 -13.01 7.82
N SER A 100 7.48 -12.34 8.24
CA SER A 100 8.48 -12.94 9.14
C SER A 100 7.97 -13.35 10.53
N PRO A 101 6.95 -12.74 11.15
CA PRO A 101 6.39 -13.23 12.40
C PRO A 101 5.85 -14.66 12.30
N GLY A 102 5.88 -15.39 13.41
CA GLY A 102 5.34 -16.75 13.48
C GLY A 102 3.80 -16.80 13.56
N GLU A 103 3.23 -18.01 13.41
CA GLU A 103 1.78 -18.29 13.37
C GLU A 103 1.00 -17.66 14.52
N LYS A 104 1.54 -17.68 15.76
CA LYS A 104 0.87 -17.07 16.93
C LYS A 104 0.65 -15.57 16.78
N TRP A 105 1.59 -14.88 16.16
CA TRP A 105 1.48 -13.45 15.93
C TRP A 105 0.40 -13.17 14.89
N TRP A 106 0.37 -13.97 13.81
CA TRP A 106 -0.66 -13.84 12.77
C TRP A 106 -2.05 -14.24 13.28
N GLY A 107 -2.16 -15.26 14.16
CA GLY A 107 -3.40 -15.57 14.85
C GLY A 107 -3.94 -14.37 15.64
N ARG A 108 -3.07 -13.71 16.43
CA ARG A 108 -3.44 -12.47 17.16
C ARG A 108 -3.87 -11.34 16.22
N PHE A 109 -3.18 -11.16 15.09
CA PHE A 109 -3.57 -10.17 14.07
C PHE A 109 -4.98 -10.46 13.52
N ILE A 110 -5.27 -11.72 13.19
CA ILE A 110 -6.58 -12.16 12.71
C ILE A 110 -7.66 -11.84 13.75
N ASP A 111 -7.43 -12.21 15.01
CA ASP A 111 -8.39 -12.02 16.11
C ASP A 111 -8.66 -10.54 16.35
N ASN A 112 -7.62 -9.73 16.51
CA ASN A 112 -7.72 -8.30 16.80
C ASN A 112 -8.34 -7.47 15.67
N THR A 113 -8.32 -7.98 14.45
CA THR A 113 -8.85 -7.29 13.27
C THR A 113 -10.13 -7.93 12.71
N SER A 114 -10.66 -8.98 13.34
CA SER A 114 -11.77 -9.78 12.81
C SER A 114 -13.05 -8.98 12.54
N HIS A 115 -13.28 -7.92 13.29
CA HIS A 115 -14.45 -7.03 13.17
C HIS A 115 -14.27 -5.94 12.10
N LEU A 116 -13.07 -5.74 11.56
CA LEU A 116 -12.86 -4.78 10.49
C LEU A 116 -13.59 -5.21 9.22
N THR A 117 -14.15 -4.24 8.51
CA THR A 117 -14.90 -4.48 7.28
C THR A 117 -14.05 -5.15 6.21
N ARG A 118 -12.77 -4.79 6.14
CA ARG A 118 -11.82 -5.44 5.23
C ARG A 118 -10.40 -5.48 5.79
N ARG A 119 -9.75 -6.60 5.57
CA ARG A 119 -8.35 -6.85 5.91
C ARG A 119 -7.64 -7.39 4.70
N SER A 120 -6.53 -6.79 4.31
CA SER A 120 -5.75 -7.24 3.17
C SER A 120 -4.24 -7.18 3.43
N ILE A 121 -3.52 -8.10 2.84
CA ILE A 121 -2.06 -8.20 2.97
C ILE A 121 -1.44 -8.37 1.58
N THR A 122 -0.46 -7.53 1.28
CA THR A 122 0.53 -7.82 0.26
C THR A 122 1.72 -8.51 0.93
N ALA A 123 1.81 -9.81 0.72
CA ALA A 123 2.85 -10.67 1.28
C ALA A 123 4.06 -10.69 0.34
N SER A 124 5.12 -9.96 0.70
CA SER A 124 6.34 -9.90 -0.10
C SER A 124 7.18 -11.15 0.15
N TYR A 125 7.21 -12.06 -0.82
CA TYR A 125 8.05 -13.26 -0.73
C TYR A 125 9.48 -12.92 -1.14
N HIS A 126 10.40 -13.12 -0.22
CA HIS A 126 11.84 -12.87 -0.41
C HIS A 126 12.61 -14.19 -0.35
N ALA A 127 12.89 -14.77 -1.52
CA ALA A 127 13.51 -16.08 -1.67
C ALA A 127 14.87 -16.22 -0.97
N GLU A 128 15.58 -15.09 -0.79
CA GLU A 128 16.87 -15.06 -0.08
C GLU A 128 16.74 -15.33 1.44
N PHE A 129 15.56 -15.12 2.03
CA PHE A 129 15.36 -15.13 3.48
C PHE A 129 14.20 -16.01 3.94
N ALA A 130 13.14 -16.11 3.13
CA ALA A 130 11.93 -16.80 3.54
C ALA A 130 11.94 -18.28 3.15
N ASN A 131 11.56 -19.17 4.08
CA ASN A 131 11.26 -20.54 3.76
C ASN A 131 9.92 -20.63 3.02
N GLU A 132 9.88 -21.29 1.86
CA GLU A 132 8.70 -21.38 1.00
C GLU A 132 7.49 -22.01 1.71
N LYS A 133 7.72 -23.13 2.43
CA LYS A 133 6.65 -23.83 3.11
C LYS A 133 6.04 -22.98 4.22
N ASP A 134 6.87 -22.44 5.10
CA ASP A 134 6.42 -21.64 6.25
C ASP A 134 5.72 -20.36 5.79
N PHE A 135 6.20 -19.74 4.72
CA PHE A 135 5.59 -18.56 4.13
C PHE A 135 4.21 -18.88 3.53
N GLY A 136 4.12 -19.97 2.75
CA GLY A 136 2.86 -20.44 2.18
C GLY A 136 1.84 -20.81 3.24
N ASP A 137 2.25 -21.51 4.30
CA ASP A 137 1.36 -21.89 5.40
C ASP A 137 0.80 -20.66 6.14
N ARG A 138 1.61 -19.60 6.35
CA ARG A 138 1.13 -18.33 6.90
C ARG A 138 0.14 -17.62 5.98
N CYS A 139 0.37 -17.65 4.66
CA CYS A 139 -0.61 -17.13 3.71
C CYS A 139 -1.94 -17.87 3.80
N VAL A 140 -1.92 -19.20 3.88
CA VAL A 140 -3.14 -20.03 4.05
C VAL A 140 -3.84 -19.70 5.37
N GLN A 141 -3.10 -19.64 6.48
CA GLN A 141 -3.65 -19.25 7.79
C GLN A 141 -4.38 -17.90 7.73
N LEU A 142 -3.79 -16.92 7.08
CA LEU A 142 -4.38 -15.58 6.92
C LEU A 142 -5.66 -15.63 6.06
N ILE A 143 -5.64 -16.38 4.96
CA ILE A 143 -6.81 -16.54 4.07
C ILE A 143 -7.96 -17.23 4.80
N GLU A 144 -7.69 -18.30 5.55
CA GLU A 144 -8.66 -19.00 6.38
C GLU A 144 -9.22 -18.10 7.48
N GLY A 145 -8.40 -17.19 8.01
CA GLY A 145 -8.81 -16.15 8.94
C GLY A 145 -9.59 -14.99 8.29
N GLY A 146 -9.92 -15.07 7.00
CA GLY A 146 -10.71 -14.06 6.27
C GLY A 146 -9.91 -12.81 5.87
N VAL A 147 -8.59 -12.91 5.75
CA VAL A 147 -7.71 -11.85 5.25
C VAL A 147 -7.47 -12.04 3.75
N PHE A 148 -7.59 -11.00 2.95
CA PHE A 148 -7.23 -11.04 1.53
C PHE A 148 -5.72 -11.00 1.39
N VAL A 149 -5.11 -12.06 0.86
CA VAL A 149 -3.66 -12.16 0.69
C VAL A 149 -3.30 -12.18 -0.79
N THR A 150 -2.33 -11.35 -1.15
CA THR A 150 -1.66 -11.40 -2.45
C THR A 150 -0.16 -11.50 -2.22
N ILE A 151 0.47 -12.51 -2.77
CA ILE A 151 1.93 -12.62 -2.77
C ILE A 151 2.51 -11.69 -3.83
N ASN A 152 3.47 -10.87 -3.45
CA ASN A 152 4.34 -10.15 -4.40
C ASN A 152 5.71 -10.85 -4.44
N GLN A 153 6.14 -11.25 -5.63
CA GLN A 153 7.48 -11.77 -5.89
C GLN A 153 8.23 -10.84 -6.83
N VAL A 154 9.37 -10.34 -6.38
CA VAL A 154 10.31 -9.66 -7.30
C VAL A 154 11.02 -10.71 -8.13
N MET A 155 10.84 -10.63 -9.44
CA MET A 155 11.37 -11.58 -10.43
C MET A 155 12.75 -11.13 -10.85
N VAL A 156 13.79 -11.62 -10.17
CA VAL A 156 15.19 -11.35 -10.54
C VAL A 156 15.52 -12.11 -11.84
N PRO A 157 16.06 -11.47 -12.89
CA PRO A 157 16.26 -12.12 -14.21
C PRO A 157 17.06 -13.43 -14.14
N GLU A 158 18.14 -13.44 -13.35
CA GLU A 158 19.03 -14.59 -13.20
C GLU A 158 18.39 -15.80 -12.51
N HIS A 159 17.31 -15.56 -11.75
CA HIS A 159 16.56 -16.57 -10.99
C HIS A 159 15.12 -16.72 -11.46
N PHE A 160 14.78 -16.17 -12.63
CA PHE A 160 13.39 -16.01 -13.06
C PHE A 160 12.62 -17.33 -13.07
N GLU A 161 13.16 -18.39 -13.70
CA GLU A 161 12.47 -19.68 -13.84
C GLU A 161 12.22 -20.33 -12.47
N GLU A 162 13.22 -20.31 -11.59
CA GLU A 162 13.09 -20.83 -10.24
C GLU A 162 11.98 -20.09 -9.47
N TYR A 163 11.97 -18.77 -9.57
CA TYR A 163 10.97 -17.95 -8.87
C TYR A 163 9.57 -18.10 -9.48
N TYR A 164 9.49 -18.27 -10.80
CA TYR A 164 8.23 -18.52 -11.50
C TYR A 164 7.60 -19.86 -11.08
N GLU A 165 8.38 -20.94 -11.06
CA GLU A 165 7.91 -22.26 -10.58
C GLU A 165 7.43 -22.20 -9.13
N ARG A 166 8.11 -21.45 -8.28
CA ARG A 166 7.72 -21.26 -6.88
C ARG A 166 6.40 -20.50 -6.78
N CYS A 167 6.25 -19.44 -7.56
CA CYS A 167 5.01 -18.67 -7.65
C CYS A 167 3.86 -19.54 -8.17
N SER A 168 4.10 -20.42 -9.14
CA SER A 168 3.11 -21.40 -9.61
C SER A 168 2.60 -22.28 -8.47
N ARG A 169 3.52 -22.81 -7.63
CA ARG A 169 3.10 -23.62 -6.47
C ARG A 169 2.26 -22.87 -5.44
N PHE A 170 2.47 -21.54 -5.27
CA PHE A 170 1.58 -20.72 -4.46
C PHE A 170 0.21 -20.51 -5.13
N ALA A 171 0.21 -20.26 -6.43
CA ALA A 171 -1.02 -20.11 -7.20
C ALA A 171 -1.86 -21.39 -7.19
N ASP A 172 -1.22 -22.56 -7.30
CA ASP A 172 -1.88 -23.88 -7.21
C ASP A 172 -2.56 -24.12 -5.84
N LYS A 173 -2.07 -23.48 -4.78
CA LYS A 173 -2.73 -23.45 -3.47
C LYS A 173 -3.89 -22.46 -3.38
N GLY A 174 -4.23 -21.77 -4.48
CA GLY A 174 -5.29 -20.77 -4.54
C GLY A 174 -4.90 -19.40 -3.97
N ILE A 175 -3.62 -19.14 -3.75
CA ILE A 175 -3.13 -17.86 -3.28
C ILE A 175 -2.92 -16.93 -4.50
N ASN A 176 -3.39 -15.69 -4.43
CA ASN A 176 -3.10 -14.71 -5.48
C ASN A 176 -1.62 -14.36 -5.50
N VAL A 177 -1.04 -14.33 -6.68
CA VAL A 177 0.38 -14.00 -6.89
C VAL A 177 0.54 -12.92 -7.94
N THR A 178 1.30 -11.89 -7.61
CA THR A 178 1.72 -10.83 -8.54
C THR A 178 3.21 -10.92 -8.78
N LEU A 179 3.59 -11.04 -10.03
CA LEU A 179 4.98 -10.99 -10.47
C LEU A 179 5.40 -9.53 -10.64
N LYS A 180 6.45 -9.11 -9.94
CA LYS A 180 7.00 -7.76 -10.03
C LYS A 180 8.35 -7.80 -10.74
N PRO A 181 8.54 -7.10 -11.85
CA PRO A 181 9.87 -6.98 -12.42
C PRO A 181 10.81 -6.30 -11.43
N GLN A 182 12.05 -6.70 -11.41
CA GLN A 182 13.07 -6.01 -10.63
C GLN A 182 13.31 -4.62 -11.22
N SER A 183 13.27 -3.61 -10.38
CA SER A 183 13.63 -2.24 -10.77
C SER A 183 15.10 -1.95 -10.48
N ASP A 184 15.64 -1.00 -11.22
CA ASP A 184 16.98 -0.46 -10.95
C ASP A 184 17.03 0.20 -9.54
N PRO A 185 18.22 0.50 -8.99
CA PRO A 185 18.37 1.09 -7.66
C PRO A 185 17.68 2.45 -7.48
N THR A 186 17.32 3.13 -8.57
CA THR A 186 16.61 4.42 -8.55
C THR A 186 15.10 4.26 -8.68
N ALA A 187 14.60 3.04 -8.88
CA ALA A 187 13.21 2.72 -9.16
C ALA A 187 12.63 3.42 -10.41
N SER A 188 13.50 3.86 -11.33
CA SER A 188 13.10 4.62 -12.52
C SER A 188 12.79 3.74 -13.73
N ARG A 189 13.34 2.54 -13.78
CA ARG A 189 13.15 1.58 -14.87
C ARG A 189 13.33 0.14 -14.38
N ILE A 190 12.87 -0.80 -15.19
CA ILE A 190 13.12 -2.23 -15.02
C ILE A 190 14.59 -2.50 -15.37
N VAL A 191 15.25 -3.42 -14.65
CA VAL A 191 16.60 -3.86 -14.99
C VAL A 191 16.61 -4.59 -16.33
N ASP A 192 17.74 -4.56 -17.01
CA ASP A 192 17.96 -5.35 -18.23
C ASP A 192 18.09 -6.85 -17.88
N GLY A 193 18.01 -7.72 -18.89
CA GLY A 193 18.28 -9.16 -18.74
C GLY A 193 17.09 -10.08 -18.83
N TYR A 194 15.86 -9.55 -18.93
CA TYR A 194 14.69 -10.39 -19.22
C TYR A 194 14.64 -10.79 -20.70
N THR A 195 14.29 -12.04 -20.95
CA THR A 195 13.94 -12.52 -22.30
C THR A 195 12.53 -12.06 -22.67
N ASP A 196 12.18 -12.10 -23.98
CA ASP A 196 10.82 -11.77 -24.44
C ASP A 196 9.76 -12.69 -23.80
N GLN A 197 10.08 -13.97 -23.59
CA GLN A 197 9.20 -14.89 -22.90
C GLN A 197 8.96 -14.49 -21.44
N GLN A 198 10.00 -14.08 -20.73
CA GLN A 198 9.89 -13.64 -19.34
C GLN A 198 9.10 -12.34 -19.23
N ILE A 199 9.25 -11.42 -20.18
CA ILE A 199 8.42 -10.21 -20.26
C ILE A 199 6.95 -10.56 -20.46
N ASP A 200 6.64 -11.50 -21.37
CA ASP A 200 5.26 -11.99 -21.58
C ASP A 200 4.69 -12.61 -20.30
N GLN A 201 5.46 -13.45 -19.61
CA GLN A 201 5.07 -14.04 -18.31
C GLN A 201 4.82 -12.97 -17.22
N LEU A 202 5.65 -11.92 -17.16
CA LEU A 202 5.44 -10.81 -16.23
C LEU A 202 4.14 -10.06 -16.52
N GLN A 203 3.78 -9.89 -17.79
CA GLN A 203 2.56 -9.19 -18.21
C GLN A 203 1.31 -10.04 -18.05
N THR A 204 1.41 -11.33 -18.33
CA THR A 204 0.29 -12.28 -18.21
C THR A 204 0.02 -12.64 -16.76
N GLY A 205 1.08 -12.87 -15.97
CA GLY A 205 0.99 -13.26 -14.56
C GLY A 205 0.27 -14.60 -14.35
N PHE A 206 -0.28 -14.77 -13.16
CA PHE A 206 -1.11 -15.93 -12.80
C PHE A 206 -2.59 -15.53 -12.74
N PRO A 207 -3.53 -16.48 -12.97
CA PRO A 207 -4.95 -16.26 -12.73
C PRO A 207 -5.19 -15.79 -11.30
N GLN A 208 -5.98 -14.73 -11.12
CA GLN A 208 -6.29 -14.16 -9.82
C GLN A 208 -7.64 -14.64 -9.32
N ASN A 209 -7.69 -15.15 -8.10
CA ASN A 209 -8.92 -15.57 -7.43
C ASN A 209 -9.48 -14.44 -6.55
N TRP A 210 -9.79 -13.30 -7.15
CA TRP A 210 -10.38 -12.19 -6.43
C TRP A 210 -11.83 -12.52 -6.03
N LYS A 211 -12.05 -12.75 -4.74
CA LYS A 211 -13.39 -12.80 -4.15
C LYS A 211 -13.59 -11.50 -3.38
N GLY A 212 -14.30 -10.54 -3.94
CA GLY A 212 -14.65 -9.30 -3.26
C GLY A 212 -14.42 -8.05 -4.11
N GLU A 213 -15.07 -6.96 -3.73
CA GLU A 213 -14.94 -5.65 -4.35
C GLU A 213 -13.54 -5.08 -4.14
N GLN A 214 -13.00 -4.43 -5.16
CA GLN A 214 -11.77 -3.64 -5.00
C GLN A 214 -12.08 -2.42 -4.13
N ILE A 215 -11.30 -2.18 -3.07
CA ILE A 215 -11.57 -1.08 -2.12
C ILE A 215 -11.38 0.30 -2.75
N MET A 216 -10.55 0.41 -3.76
CA MET A 216 -10.27 1.68 -4.42
C MET A 216 -10.33 1.47 -5.93
N GLN A 217 -11.47 1.80 -6.51
CA GLN A 217 -11.55 2.07 -7.93
C GLN A 217 -10.95 3.46 -8.18
N MET A 218 -10.18 3.60 -9.25
CA MET A 218 -9.75 4.92 -9.69
C MET A 218 -10.91 5.60 -10.41
N TYR A 219 -11.32 6.74 -9.88
CA TYR A 219 -12.25 7.62 -10.56
C TYR A 219 -11.45 8.72 -11.24
N LEU A 220 -11.39 8.67 -12.55
CA LEU A 220 -10.97 9.77 -13.40
C LEU A 220 -12.19 10.18 -14.22
N GLU A 221 -12.72 11.33 -13.91
CA GLU A 221 -13.82 11.94 -14.65
C GLU A 221 -13.29 13.17 -15.36
N ASP A 222 -13.50 13.25 -16.68
CA ASP A 222 -13.22 14.47 -17.42
C ASP A 222 -14.40 15.48 -17.27
N ALA A 223 -14.18 16.70 -17.75
CA ALA A 223 -15.18 17.77 -17.69
C ALA A 223 -16.50 17.45 -18.44
N LYS A 224 -16.52 16.40 -19.24
CA LYS A 224 -17.70 15.92 -19.97
C LYS A 224 -18.43 14.78 -19.23
N GLY A 225 -17.94 14.40 -18.04
CA GLY A 225 -18.49 13.30 -17.28
C GLY A 225 -18.10 11.91 -17.81
N ASN A 226 -17.08 11.82 -18.67
CA ASN A 226 -16.56 10.53 -19.08
C ASN A 226 -15.73 9.91 -17.95
N ASP A 227 -16.12 8.72 -17.52
CA ASP A 227 -15.39 7.92 -16.56
C ASP A 227 -14.32 7.09 -17.29
N TYR A 228 -13.08 7.28 -16.89
CA TYR A 228 -11.92 6.54 -17.41
C TYR A 228 -11.54 5.38 -16.49
N GLY A 229 -12.50 4.64 -15.97
CA GLY A 229 -12.31 3.52 -15.04
C GLY A 229 -11.09 2.65 -15.33
N LEU A 230 -9.92 3.08 -14.84
CA LEU A 230 -8.66 2.34 -14.95
C LEU A 230 -8.45 1.53 -13.69
N ASP A 231 -8.58 0.24 -13.80
CA ASP A 231 -8.49 -0.73 -12.72
C ASP A 231 -7.07 -0.91 -12.16
N GLN A 232 -6.03 -0.45 -12.88
CA GLN A 232 -4.63 -0.63 -12.50
C GLN A 232 -3.82 0.66 -12.67
N ALA A 233 -3.21 1.12 -11.58
CA ALA A 233 -2.35 2.31 -11.59
C ALA A 233 -1.10 2.14 -12.47
N GLU A 234 -0.59 0.92 -12.58
CA GLU A 234 0.51 0.57 -13.48
C GLU A 234 0.15 0.83 -14.95
N ARG A 235 -1.07 0.51 -15.37
CA ARG A 235 -1.55 0.82 -16.72
C ARG A 235 -1.65 2.32 -16.97
N MET A 236 -2.10 3.10 -15.97
CA MET A 236 -2.10 4.57 -16.09
C MET A 236 -0.72 5.10 -16.38
N ASN A 237 0.28 4.64 -15.62
CA ASN A 237 1.66 5.08 -15.80
C ASN A 237 2.20 4.66 -17.18
N ALA A 238 1.94 3.41 -17.60
CA ALA A 238 2.38 2.90 -18.88
C ALA A 238 1.80 3.67 -20.07
N PHE A 239 0.54 4.10 -19.97
CA PHE A 239 -0.14 4.88 -21.03
C PHE A 239 0.01 6.40 -20.87
N GLY A 240 0.77 6.87 -19.85
CA GLY A 240 0.98 8.29 -19.60
C GLY A 240 -0.25 9.05 -19.09
N PHE A 241 -1.26 8.35 -18.57
CA PHE A 241 -2.48 8.93 -18.00
C PHE A 241 -2.31 9.44 -16.55
N ASN A 242 -1.11 9.44 -16.04
CA ASN A 242 -0.78 9.90 -14.68
C ASN A 242 -0.42 11.40 -14.60
N LYS A 243 -0.88 12.21 -15.55
CA LYS A 243 -0.59 13.65 -15.66
C LYS A 243 -1.81 14.46 -15.26
N PHE A 244 -1.82 14.94 -14.01
CA PHE A 244 -2.98 15.61 -13.41
C PHE A 244 -2.71 17.09 -13.07
N LYS A 245 -1.67 17.70 -13.62
CA LYS A 245 -1.38 19.13 -13.38
C LYS A 245 -2.60 19.97 -13.73
N ASN A 246 -3.00 20.84 -12.79
CA ASN A 246 -4.18 21.70 -12.85
C ASN A 246 -5.55 21.02 -12.59
N TRP A 247 -5.61 19.69 -12.44
CA TRP A 247 -6.82 19.05 -11.97
C TRP A 247 -7.07 19.36 -10.48
N THR A 248 -8.32 19.39 -10.06
CA THR A 248 -8.65 19.34 -8.63
C THR A 248 -8.40 17.96 -8.09
N CYS A 249 -7.65 17.87 -6.99
CA CYS A 249 -7.17 16.61 -6.41
C CYS A 249 -7.51 16.56 -4.92
N ASN A 250 -8.00 15.41 -4.47
CA ASN A 250 -8.36 15.19 -3.07
C ASN A 250 -7.16 14.81 -2.17
N ALA A 251 -5.93 14.79 -2.69
CA ALA A 251 -4.73 14.57 -1.89
C ALA A 251 -4.57 15.66 -0.82
N GLY A 252 -4.37 15.25 0.43
CA GLY A 252 -4.33 16.13 1.59
C GLY A 252 -5.70 16.44 2.21
N TYR A 253 -6.80 16.24 1.47
CA TYR A 253 -8.17 16.41 1.95
C TYR A 253 -8.84 15.08 2.31
N GLN A 254 -8.78 14.09 1.41
CA GLN A 254 -9.37 12.75 1.56
C GLN A 254 -8.31 11.67 1.77
N SER A 255 -7.05 12.04 1.74
CA SER A 255 -5.93 11.13 1.96
C SER A 255 -4.71 11.86 2.47
N CYS A 256 -3.83 11.12 3.15
CA CYS A 256 -2.48 11.55 3.43
C CYS A 256 -1.49 10.39 3.35
N ILE A 257 -0.23 10.72 3.18
CA ILE A 257 0.88 9.77 3.33
C ILE A 257 1.76 10.19 4.51
N ILE A 258 2.17 9.21 5.30
CA ILE A 258 3.13 9.41 6.40
C ILE A 258 4.40 8.64 6.04
N ARG A 259 5.54 9.33 6.13
CA ARG A 259 6.85 8.73 5.91
C ARG A 259 7.77 9.06 7.06
N GLY A 260 8.04 8.06 7.90
CA GLY A 260 8.70 8.32 9.19
C GLY A 260 7.85 9.27 10.03
N VAL A 261 8.31 10.50 10.24
CA VAL A 261 7.56 11.54 10.98
C VAL A 261 6.85 12.54 10.07
N GLU A 262 7.19 12.61 8.78
CA GLU A 262 6.60 13.59 7.86
C GLU A 262 5.20 13.18 7.41
N VAL A 263 4.25 14.11 7.52
CA VAL A 263 2.90 13.97 6.96
C VAL A 263 2.81 14.81 5.69
N LYS A 264 2.44 14.16 4.58
CA LYS A 264 2.35 14.77 3.25
C LYS A 264 0.99 14.50 2.64
N ARG A 265 0.59 15.30 1.66
CA ARG A 265 -0.66 15.08 0.94
C ARG A 265 -0.64 13.82 0.08
N ALA A 266 0.50 13.51 -0.58
CA ALA A 266 0.75 12.31 -1.37
C ALA A 266 2.26 12.12 -1.58
N TYR A 267 2.69 10.94 -2.01
CA TYR A 267 4.11 10.66 -2.28
C TYR A 267 4.66 11.53 -3.41
N SER A 268 3.89 11.68 -4.49
CA SER A 268 4.25 12.47 -5.67
C SER A 268 4.19 14.00 -5.42
N CYS A 269 3.61 14.44 -4.31
CA CYS A 269 3.49 15.85 -3.91
C CYS A 269 4.50 16.19 -2.81
N ALA A 270 5.78 15.85 -3.02
CA ALA A 270 6.82 15.94 -1.99
C ALA A 270 7.09 17.36 -1.47
N ASP A 271 6.77 18.37 -2.27
CA ASP A 271 7.12 19.77 -1.99
C ASP A 271 6.14 20.50 -1.05
N GLU A 272 5.02 19.85 -0.67
CA GLU A 272 4.04 20.43 0.26
C GLU A 272 3.79 19.51 1.46
N PRO A 273 4.63 19.54 2.51
CA PRO A 273 4.35 18.82 3.75
C PRO A 273 3.13 19.42 4.45
N LEU A 274 2.28 18.56 5.01
CA LEU A 274 1.17 18.96 5.89
C LEU A 274 1.66 19.23 7.32
N GLY A 275 2.87 18.78 7.64
CA GLY A 275 3.51 18.89 8.95
C GLY A 275 4.23 17.60 9.35
N THR A 276 4.39 17.40 10.65
CA THR A 276 5.04 16.20 11.21
C THR A 276 4.19 15.58 12.33
N LEU A 277 4.48 14.30 12.65
CA LEU A 277 3.82 13.61 13.76
C LEU A 277 4.18 14.23 15.13
N THR A 278 5.35 14.85 15.23
CA THR A 278 5.87 15.40 16.50
C THR A 278 5.52 16.86 16.71
N ASP A 279 5.53 17.67 15.66
CA ASP A 279 5.29 19.12 15.76
C ASP A 279 3.84 19.50 15.37
N GLY A 280 3.07 18.49 14.92
CA GLY A 280 1.71 18.66 14.44
C GLY A 280 1.61 18.80 12.93
N PHE A 281 0.44 18.51 12.41
CA PHE A 281 0.11 18.60 10.98
C PHE A 281 -1.33 19.06 10.80
N THR A 282 -1.64 19.55 9.60
CA THR A 282 -3.00 20.00 9.26
C THR A 282 -3.42 19.46 7.92
N LEU A 283 -4.50 18.67 7.89
CA LEU A 283 -5.15 18.23 6.66
C LEU A 283 -5.84 19.40 5.96
N PHE A 284 -5.92 19.32 4.65
CA PHE A 284 -6.66 20.32 3.88
C PHE A 284 -8.16 20.28 4.22
N LYS A 285 -8.81 21.42 4.14
CA LYS A 285 -10.26 21.59 4.40
C LYS A 285 -11.11 21.35 3.15
N ALA A 286 -10.48 21.28 1.98
CA ALA A 286 -11.10 21.06 0.69
C ALA A 286 -10.09 20.50 -0.31
N PRO A 287 -10.55 19.87 -1.41
CA PRO A 287 -9.69 19.51 -2.53
C PRO A 287 -8.89 20.70 -3.04
N SER A 288 -7.70 20.44 -3.54
CA SER A 288 -6.80 21.49 -4.02
C SER A 288 -6.29 21.20 -5.43
N LYS A 289 -5.77 22.25 -6.09
CA LYS A 289 -5.21 22.10 -7.43
C LYS A 289 -3.96 21.23 -7.42
N CYS A 290 -3.87 20.28 -8.36
CA CYS A 290 -2.68 19.46 -8.55
C CYS A 290 -1.55 20.32 -9.15
N ILE A 291 -0.41 20.35 -8.48
CA ILE A 291 0.78 21.11 -8.88
C ILE A 291 1.85 20.25 -9.54
N THR A 292 1.81 18.93 -9.36
CA THR A 292 2.80 18.02 -9.91
C THR A 292 2.57 17.72 -11.39
N SER A 293 3.65 17.48 -12.13
CA SER A 293 3.57 17.10 -13.54
C SER A 293 3.02 15.68 -13.74
N SER A 294 3.24 14.78 -12.79
CA SER A 294 2.78 13.41 -12.85
C SER A 294 2.65 12.78 -11.46
N CYS A 295 1.71 11.85 -11.30
CA CYS A 295 1.65 10.95 -10.15
C CYS A 295 2.48 9.70 -10.47
N VAL A 296 3.53 9.44 -9.68
CA VAL A 296 4.45 8.31 -9.91
C VAL A 296 4.14 7.11 -9.02
N SER A 297 3.35 7.30 -7.97
CA SER A 297 2.94 6.24 -7.04
C SER A 297 1.56 5.71 -7.42
N SER A 298 1.40 4.39 -7.41
CA SER A 298 0.10 3.74 -7.62
C SER A 298 -0.93 4.13 -6.56
N ALA A 299 -0.51 4.35 -5.32
CA ALA A 299 -1.39 4.84 -4.26
C ALA A 299 -1.91 6.25 -4.56
N ASP A 300 -1.02 7.16 -5.00
CA ASP A 300 -1.40 8.54 -5.33
C ASP A 300 -2.32 8.62 -6.55
N SER A 301 -2.10 7.74 -7.53
CA SER A 301 -2.91 7.70 -8.75
C SER A 301 -4.36 7.37 -8.45
N LYS A 302 -4.62 6.59 -7.40
CA LYS A 302 -5.98 6.20 -6.95
C LYS A 302 -6.72 7.29 -6.17
N ILE A 303 -6.04 8.36 -5.76
CA ILE A 303 -6.69 9.48 -5.08
C ILE A 303 -7.62 10.18 -6.09
N PRO A 304 -8.88 10.48 -5.72
CA PRO A 304 -9.85 11.10 -6.61
C PRO A 304 -9.38 12.45 -7.19
N LYS A 305 -9.62 12.63 -8.48
CA LYS A 305 -9.23 13.84 -9.22
C LYS A 305 -10.30 14.22 -10.23
N VAL A 306 -10.56 15.52 -10.35
CA VAL A 306 -11.55 16.07 -11.28
C VAL A 306 -10.89 17.15 -12.13
N LEU A 307 -11.10 17.08 -13.44
CA LEU A 307 -10.75 18.16 -14.37
C LEU A 307 -11.97 19.08 -14.53
N HIS A 308 -11.84 20.32 -14.08
CA HIS A 308 -12.83 21.34 -14.37
C HIS A 308 -12.47 22.03 -15.68
N GLU A 309 -13.48 22.29 -16.53
CA GLU A 309 -13.32 23.20 -17.66
C GLU A 309 -12.94 24.59 -17.13
N GLY A 310 -11.82 25.14 -17.61
CA GLY A 310 -11.34 26.48 -17.27
C GLY A 310 -12.15 27.57 -17.95
#